data_529a7d74a9c4c0cb7e1cba2133371171
#
_entry.id   529a7d74a9c4c0cb7e1cba2133371171
#
_cell.length_a   1.000
_cell.length_b   1.000
_cell.length_c   1.000
_cell.angle_alpha   90.00
_cell.angle_beta   90.00
_cell.angle_gamma   90.00
#
_symmetry.space_group_name_H-M   'P 1'
#
loop_
_entity.id
_entity.type
_entity.pdbx_description
1 polymer ?
#
loop_
_entity_poly.entity_id
_entity_poly.type
_entity_poly.pdbx_seq_one_letter_code
_entity_poly.pdbx_strand_id
1 'polypeptide(L)'
;PVKPTTNLATSLSPDGETLLLQEHDGDYFLKIGGVPLMSTTASSSEQTMAELGCGGEVRKQRVLIGGLGFGYTLRRVLELVTADSRVEVAELLQVIVDWNREHLGPVNGALLDDPRVEVIMKDVFKIMQSGDRYDAILLDVDNSPDPLVQKGNGRLYQRRGLEIAKAALRPKGRVVYWSAHEDSGFVKLLRKVFSRVEAIPAKAYPQAKKSTHTLFLAER
;
A
#
# COMPACT_ATOMS: atom_id res chain seq x y z
N PRO A 1 24.22 6.28 25.92
CA PRO A 1 24.19 4.86 25.62
C PRO A 1 23.26 4.62 24.42
N VAL A 2 23.71 3.76 23.49
CA VAL A 2 22.89 3.34 22.35
C VAL A 2 21.75 2.49 22.90
N LYS A 3 20.48 2.81 22.58
CA LYS A 3 19.35 1.98 22.98
C LYS A 3 19.40 0.64 22.23
N PRO A 4 19.05 -0.47 22.86
CA PRO A 4 19.05 -1.76 22.19
C PRO A 4 17.94 -1.86 21.16
N THR A 5 18.16 -2.63 20.10
CA THR A 5 17.10 -3.06 19.19
C THR A 5 16.44 -4.31 19.76
N THR A 6 15.13 -4.31 19.88
CA THR A 6 14.33 -5.41 20.41
C THR A 6 13.64 -6.14 19.27
N ASN A 7 13.80 -7.46 19.21
CA ASN A 7 12.99 -8.31 18.32
C ASN A 7 11.62 -8.53 18.98
N LEU A 8 10.57 -7.98 18.38
CA LEU A 8 9.21 -8.11 18.90
C LEU A 8 8.56 -9.40 18.47
N ALA A 9 8.70 -9.75 17.19
CA ALA A 9 8.08 -10.93 16.62
C ALA A 9 8.85 -11.47 15.43
N THR A 10 8.74 -12.77 15.20
CA THR A 10 9.34 -13.47 14.05
C THR A 10 8.34 -14.45 13.46
N SER A 11 8.31 -14.55 12.14
CA SER A 11 7.49 -15.52 11.41
C SER A 11 8.19 -15.94 10.11
N LEU A 12 7.55 -16.80 9.32
CA LEU A 12 8.02 -17.17 8.00
C LEU A 12 7.05 -16.67 6.93
N SER A 13 7.60 -16.17 5.82
CA SER A 13 6.82 -15.91 4.62
C SER A 13 6.38 -17.22 3.96
N PRO A 14 5.41 -17.22 3.04
CA PRO A 14 5.05 -18.40 2.26
C PRO A 14 6.21 -19.03 1.47
N ASP A 15 7.20 -18.23 1.11
CA ASP A 15 8.41 -18.67 0.40
C ASP A 15 9.53 -19.15 1.36
N GLY A 16 9.26 -19.18 2.68
CA GLY A 16 10.20 -19.65 3.71
C GLY A 16 11.21 -18.61 4.19
N GLU A 17 11.10 -17.36 3.75
CA GLU A 17 11.95 -16.27 4.23
C GLU A 17 11.53 -15.81 5.63
N THR A 18 12.49 -15.48 6.47
CA THR A 18 12.23 -14.99 7.83
C THR A 18 11.66 -13.56 7.76
N LEU A 19 10.48 -13.38 8.32
CA LEU A 19 9.89 -12.09 8.64
C LEU A 19 10.26 -11.72 10.07
N LEU A 20 10.76 -10.51 10.29
CA LEU A 20 11.19 -10.02 11.59
C LEU A 20 10.64 -8.62 11.84
N LEU A 21 9.88 -8.46 12.91
CA LEU A 21 9.45 -7.17 13.44
C LEU A 21 10.38 -6.76 14.58
N GLN A 22 10.98 -5.58 14.46
CA GLN A 22 11.88 -4.99 15.44
C GLN A 22 11.39 -3.63 15.90
N GLU A 23 11.76 -3.26 17.12
CA GLU A 23 11.62 -1.91 17.68
C GLU A 23 12.99 -1.39 18.08
N HIS A 24 13.24 -0.13 17.80
CA HIS A 24 14.42 0.60 18.25
C HIS A 24 14.06 2.07 18.50
N ASP A 25 14.15 2.50 19.74
CA ASP A 25 13.89 3.88 20.19
C ASP A 25 12.51 4.41 19.81
N GLY A 26 11.48 3.56 19.82
CA GLY A 26 10.12 3.91 19.44
C GLY A 26 9.82 3.78 17.95
N ASP A 27 10.82 3.52 17.11
CA ASP A 27 10.65 3.21 15.71
C ASP A 27 10.56 1.71 15.46
N TYR A 28 9.69 1.32 14.54
CA TYR A 28 9.45 -0.06 14.16
C TYR A 28 10.02 -0.34 12.78
N PHE A 29 10.54 -1.55 12.62
CA PHE A 29 11.19 -2.01 11.39
C PHE A 29 10.69 -3.40 11.04
N LEU A 30 10.24 -3.58 9.80
CA LEU A 30 9.93 -4.89 9.23
C LEU A 30 11.04 -5.29 8.28
N LYS A 31 11.54 -6.51 8.44
CA LYS A 31 12.57 -7.12 7.58
C LYS A 31 12.08 -8.45 7.03
N ILE A 32 12.53 -8.79 5.82
CA ILE A 32 12.35 -10.10 5.20
C ILE A 32 13.70 -10.63 4.74
N GLY A 33 14.06 -11.86 5.12
CA GLY A 33 15.37 -12.45 4.80
C GLY A 33 16.55 -11.57 5.23
N GLY A 34 16.39 -10.75 6.29
CA GLY A 34 17.39 -9.78 6.77
C GLY A 34 17.38 -8.44 6.01
N VAL A 35 16.62 -8.31 4.91
CA VAL A 35 16.51 -7.06 4.13
C VAL A 35 15.41 -6.17 4.72
N PRO A 36 15.66 -4.86 4.98
CA PRO A 36 14.62 -3.93 5.40
C PRO A 36 13.52 -3.81 4.33
N LEU A 37 12.27 -4.02 4.75
CA LEU A 37 11.09 -3.89 3.89
C LEU A 37 10.39 -2.55 4.13
N MET A 38 10.20 -2.17 5.39
CA MET A 38 9.60 -0.89 5.77
C MET A 38 9.99 -0.45 7.19
N SER A 39 9.80 0.82 7.48
CA SER A 39 9.99 1.40 8.82
C SER A 39 8.98 2.50 9.10
N THR A 40 8.79 2.81 10.40
CA THR A 40 7.93 3.93 10.83
C THR A 40 8.52 5.30 10.48
N THR A 41 9.82 5.38 10.21
CA THR A 41 10.50 6.62 9.85
C THR A 41 10.20 7.09 8.42
N ALA A 42 9.63 6.22 7.57
CA ALA A 42 9.40 6.48 6.15
C ALA A 42 7.93 6.16 5.80
N SER A 43 7.04 7.15 5.90
CA SER A 43 5.59 6.99 5.67
C SER A 43 4.98 8.07 4.78
N SER A 44 5.77 9.03 4.28
CA SER A 44 5.24 10.17 3.51
C SER A 44 4.73 9.76 2.14
N SER A 45 5.34 8.77 1.51
CA SER A 45 4.91 8.27 0.19
C SER A 45 3.52 7.62 0.27
N GLU A 46 3.25 6.86 1.33
CA GLU A 46 1.97 6.19 1.57
C GLU A 46 0.85 7.20 1.86
N GLN A 47 1.15 8.26 2.60
CA GLN A 47 0.21 9.36 2.84
C GLN A 47 -0.12 10.08 1.54
N THR A 48 0.89 10.44 0.74
CA THR A 48 0.71 11.07 -0.57
C THR A 48 -0.09 10.17 -1.51
N MET A 49 0.15 8.87 -1.48
CA MET A 49 -0.60 7.87 -2.26
C MET A 49 -2.08 7.90 -1.94
N ALA A 50 -2.45 7.95 -0.66
CA ALA A 50 -3.83 8.06 -0.22
C ALA A 50 -4.49 9.37 -0.70
N GLU A 51 -3.78 10.50 -0.60
CA GLU A 51 -4.26 11.81 -1.06
C GLU A 51 -4.52 11.84 -2.57
N LEU A 52 -3.61 11.29 -3.37
CA LEU A 52 -3.76 11.19 -4.82
C LEU A 52 -4.95 10.31 -5.22
N GLY A 53 -5.11 9.18 -4.59
CA GLY A 53 -6.20 8.26 -4.88
C GLY A 53 -7.56 8.79 -4.45
N CYS A 54 -7.67 9.27 -3.22
CA CYS A 54 -8.94 9.78 -2.66
C CYS A 54 -9.32 11.18 -3.14
N GLY A 55 -8.37 11.95 -3.73
CA GLY A 55 -8.65 13.23 -4.37
C GLY A 55 -8.71 14.43 -3.45
N GLY A 56 -8.16 14.35 -2.24
CA GLY A 56 -7.92 15.49 -1.34
C GLY A 56 -9.14 16.05 -0.61
N GLU A 57 -10.37 15.76 -1.04
CA GLU A 57 -11.60 16.20 -0.38
C GLU A 57 -12.26 15.04 0.37
N VAL A 58 -12.72 15.30 1.59
CA VAL A 58 -13.43 14.30 2.41
C VAL A 58 -14.80 14.03 1.79
N ARG A 59 -15.00 12.81 1.31
CA ARG A 59 -16.26 12.39 0.67
C ARG A 59 -16.50 10.90 0.87
N LYS A 60 -17.73 10.46 0.62
CA LYS A 60 -18.07 9.04 0.56
C LYS A 60 -17.33 8.34 -0.57
N GLN A 61 -16.60 7.28 -0.24
CA GLN A 61 -15.85 6.49 -1.20
C GLN A 61 -15.87 5.01 -0.84
N ARG A 62 -15.72 4.16 -1.86
CA ARG A 62 -15.29 2.78 -1.71
C ARG A 62 -13.86 2.66 -2.18
N VAL A 63 -12.95 2.34 -1.26
CA VAL A 63 -11.51 2.30 -1.50
C VAL A 63 -11.01 0.88 -1.35
N LEU A 64 -10.15 0.43 -2.26
CA LEU A 64 -9.38 -0.81 -2.16
C LEU A 64 -7.91 -0.48 -1.94
N ILE A 65 -7.33 -1.03 -0.89
CA ILE A 65 -5.90 -0.94 -0.60
C ILE A 65 -5.30 -2.32 -0.78
N GLY A 66 -4.29 -2.45 -1.62
CA GLY A 66 -3.46 -3.64 -1.75
C GLY A 66 -2.21 -3.50 -0.91
N GLY A 67 -2.08 -4.35 0.11
CA GLY A 67 -1.04 -4.28 1.14
C GLY A 67 -1.47 -3.47 2.37
N LEU A 68 -1.28 -4.05 3.55
CA LEU A 68 -1.55 -3.38 4.83
C LEU A 68 -0.29 -2.66 5.35
N GLY A 69 0.84 -3.33 5.31
CA GLY A 69 2.09 -2.84 5.89
C GLY A 69 1.93 -2.40 7.35
N PHE A 70 2.40 -1.20 7.69
CA PHE A 70 2.20 -0.57 9.00
C PHE A 70 0.91 0.25 9.10
N GLY A 71 0.05 0.23 8.08
CA GLY A 71 -1.25 0.89 8.08
C GLY A 71 -1.23 2.38 7.75
N TYR A 72 -0.13 2.95 7.24
CA TYR A 72 -0.05 4.39 6.96
C TYR A 72 -0.99 4.83 5.83
N THR A 73 -1.06 4.07 4.74
CA THR A 73 -2.02 4.30 3.65
C THR A 73 -3.45 4.22 4.17
N LEU A 74 -3.77 3.19 4.96
CA LEU A 74 -5.10 3.02 5.55
C LEU A 74 -5.46 4.20 6.47
N ARG A 75 -4.56 4.59 7.39
CA ARG A 75 -4.78 5.73 8.29
C ARG A 75 -5.14 6.98 7.48
N ARG A 76 -4.35 7.31 6.47
CA ARG A 76 -4.59 8.51 5.68
C ARG A 76 -5.88 8.43 4.87
N VAL A 77 -6.23 7.28 4.33
CA VAL A 77 -7.52 7.06 3.67
C VAL A 77 -8.67 7.33 4.62
N LEU A 78 -8.63 6.82 5.86
CA LEU A 78 -9.69 7.01 6.86
C LEU A 78 -9.91 8.49 7.24
N GLU A 79 -8.88 9.33 7.13
CA GLU A 79 -8.99 10.79 7.29
C GLU A 79 -9.64 11.49 6.09
N LEU A 80 -9.60 10.88 4.90
CA LEU A 80 -10.06 11.44 3.62
C LEU A 80 -11.44 10.94 3.20
N VAL A 81 -12.03 9.99 3.94
CA VAL A 81 -13.34 9.42 3.60
C VAL A 81 -14.35 9.63 4.72
N THR A 82 -15.63 9.76 4.37
CA THR A 82 -16.72 9.94 5.35
C THR A 82 -17.05 8.66 6.12
N ALA A 83 -17.82 8.76 7.19
CA ALA A 83 -18.18 7.64 8.07
C ALA A 83 -19.00 6.53 7.35
N ASP A 84 -19.69 6.86 6.27
CA ASP A 84 -20.47 5.92 5.45
C ASP A 84 -19.69 5.34 4.25
N SER A 85 -18.38 5.52 4.25
CA SER A 85 -17.45 4.93 3.28
C SER A 85 -17.13 3.47 3.61
N ARG A 86 -16.53 2.77 2.64
CA ARG A 86 -16.02 1.41 2.83
C ARG A 86 -14.57 1.34 2.35
N VAL A 87 -13.68 0.84 3.19
CA VAL A 87 -12.25 0.67 2.92
C VAL A 87 -11.91 -0.80 3.04
N GLU A 88 -11.60 -1.43 1.92
CA GLU A 88 -11.19 -2.82 1.85
C GLU A 88 -9.66 -2.89 1.77
N VAL A 89 -9.04 -3.64 2.68
CA VAL A 89 -7.59 -3.86 2.71
C VAL A 89 -7.30 -5.30 2.35
N ALA A 90 -6.71 -5.50 1.19
CA ALA A 90 -6.26 -6.81 0.74
C ALA A 90 -4.87 -7.09 1.32
N GLU A 91 -4.75 -8.10 2.17
CA GLU A 91 -3.47 -8.56 2.71
C GLU A 91 -3.33 -10.07 2.48
N LEU A 92 -2.12 -10.52 2.23
CA LEU A 92 -1.82 -11.94 1.98
C LEU A 92 -1.21 -12.63 3.18
N LEU A 93 -0.50 -11.86 4.00
CA LEU A 93 0.24 -12.37 5.15
C LEU A 93 -0.58 -12.14 6.43
N GLN A 94 -1.21 -13.20 6.95
CA GLN A 94 -1.96 -13.11 8.20
C GLN A 94 -1.10 -12.51 9.33
N VAL A 95 0.17 -12.83 9.36
CA VAL A 95 1.13 -12.32 10.35
C VAL A 95 1.23 -10.79 10.34
N ILE A 96 1.09 -10.13 9.20
CA ILE A 96 1.09 -8.65 9.13
C ILE A 96 -0.16 -8.09 9.81
N VAL A 97 -1.31 -8.72 9.62
CA VAL A 97 -2.56 -8.34 10.30
C VAL A 97 -2.45 -8.54 11.81
N ASP A 98 -1.91 -9.69 12.23
CA ASP A 98 -1.72 -10.03 13.64
C ASP A 98 -0.76 -9.05 14.31
N TRP A 99 0.39 -8.74 13.70
CA TRP A 99 1.36 -7.79 14.22
C TRP A 99 0.81 -6.36 14.31
N ASN A 100 -0.05 -5.96 13.38
CA ASN A 100 -0.74 -4.67 13.48
C ASN A 100 -1.62 -4.59 14.73
N ARG A 101 -2.28 -5.67 15.10
CA ARG A 101 -3.11 -5.73 16.31
C ARG A 101 -2.31 -5.87 17.59
N GLU A 102 -1.26 -6.69 17.58
CA GLU A 102 -0.54 -7.10 18.78
C GLU A 102 0.59 -6.13 19.15
N HIS A 103 1.29 -5.57 18.15
CA HIS A 103 2.53 -4.84 18.37
C HIS A 103 2.49 -3.39 17.88
N LEU A 104 1.73 -3.08 16.84
CA LEU A 104 1.75 -1.77 16.18
C LEU A 104 0.68 -0.79 16.70
N GLY A 105 0.04 -1.09 17.81
CA GLY A 105 -0.89 -0.18 18.50
C GLY A 105 -0.30 1.23 18.73
N PRO A 106 0.96 1.37 19.19
CA PRO A 106 1.61 2.68 19.33
C PRO A 106 1.79 3.44 18.00
N VAL A 107 1.86 2.72 16.88
CA VAL A 107 2.05 3.29 15.54
C VAL A 107 0.72 3.67 14.90
N ASN A 108 -0.24 2.74 14.88
CA ASN A 108 -1.47 2.87 14.09
C ASN A 108 -2.77 2.91 14.92
N GLY A 109 -2.69 2.74 16.24
CA GLY A 109 -3.88 2.67 17.09
C GLY A 109 -4.72 1.43 16.77
N ALA A 110 -6.04 1.60 16.77
CA ALA A 110 -7.01 0.55 16.45
C ALA A 110 -7.56 0.68 15.03
N LEU A 111 -6.72 0.97 14.02
CA LEU A 111 -7.15 1.20 12.63
C LEU A 111 -7.99 0.06 12.06
N LEU A 112 -7.64 -1.18 12.41
CA LEU A 112 -8.33 -2.38 11.91
C LEU A 112 -9.69 -2.61 12.55
N ASP A 113 -10.02 -1.88 13.63
CA ASP A 113 -11.32 -1.93 14.32
C ASP A 113 -12.26 -0.81 13.87
N ASP A 114 -11.80 0.08 12.98
CA ASP A 114 -12.66 1.12 12.40
C ASP A 114 -13.82 0.47 11.61
N PRO A 115 -15.08 0.84 11.87
CA PRO A 115 -16.24 0.20 11.24
C PRO A 115 -16.29 0.32 9.71
N ARG A 116 -15.52 1.22 9.13
CA ARG A 116 -15.38 1.38 7.67
C ARG A 116 -14.42 0.37 7.06
N VAL A 117 -13.57 -0.29 7.87
CA VAL A 117 -12.46 -1.14 7.42
C VAL A 117 -12.88 -2.60 7.36
N GLU A 118 -12.55 -3.25 6.27
CA GLU A 118 -12.64 -4.70 6.10
C GLU A 118 -11.29 -5.22 5.62
N VAL A 119 -10.63 -6.06 6.43
CA VAL A 119 -9.41 -6.76 6.03
C VAL A 119 -9.80 -8.05 5.31
N ILE A 120 -9.34 -8.20 4.07
CA ILE A 120 -9.63 -9.35 3.21
C ILE A 120 -8.34 -10.13 2.98
N MET A 121 -8.24 -11.33 3.54
CA MET A 121 -7.11 -12.24 3.37
C MET A 121 -7.11 -12.86 1.97
N LYS A 122 -6.86 -12.01 0.96
CA LYS A 122 -6.92 -12.39 -0.45
C LYS A 122 -6.02 -11.50 -1.31
N ASP A 123 -5.54 -12.08 -2.39
CA ASP A 123 -4.80 -11.36 -3.41
C ASP A 123 -5.64 -10.22 -4.02
N VAL A 124 -5.13 -9.00 -3.98
CA VAL A 124 -5.77 -7.79 -4.52
C VAL A 124 -6.14 -7.94 -6.00
N PHE A 125 -5.32 -8.66 -6.78
CA PHE A 125 -5.61 -8.96 -8.18
C PHE A 125 -6.92 -9.74 -8.33
N LYS A 126 -7.15 -10.75 -7.48
CA LYS A 126 -8.39 -11.54 -7.47
C LYS A 126 -9.59 -10.72 -7.00
N ILE A 127 -9.39 -9.79 -6.07
CA ILE A 127 -10.44 -8.88 -5.61
C ILE A 127 -10.85 -7.95 -6.76
N MET A 128 -9.90 -7.35 -7.47
CA MET A 128 -10.21 -6.51 -8.63
C MET A 128 -10.95 -7.25 -9.75
N GLN A 129 -10.75 -8.57 -9.88
CA GLN A 129 -11.46 -9.39 -10.86
C GLN A 129 -12.91 -9.70 -10.47
N SER A 130 -13.33 -9.54 -9.21
CA SER A 130 -14.68 -9.91 -8.75
C SER A 130 -15.81 -9.03 -9.30
N GLY A 131 -15.48 -7.95 -10.00
CA GLY A 131 -16.45 -7.06 -10.62
C GLY A 131 -16.93 -5.92 -9.73
N ASP A 132 -16.49 -5.84 -8.50
CA ASP A 132 -16.69 -4.70 -7.61
C ASP A 132 -16.14 -3.40 -8.23
N ARG A 133 -16.74 -2.26 -7.84
CA ARG A 133 -16.35 -0.96 -8.36
C ARG A 133 -15.90 -0.04 -7.25
N TYR A 134 -14.68 0.49 -7.40
CA TYR A 134 -14.00 1.34 -6.44
C TYR A 134 -13.89 2.77 -6.96
N ASP A 135 -13.94 3.73 -6.06
CA ASP A 135 -13.60 5.13 -6.33
C ASP A 135 -12.09 5.33 -6.37
N ALA A 136 -11.36 4.59 -5.51
CA ALA A 136 -9.90 4.57 -5.48
C ALA A 136 -9.37 3.13 -5.28
N ILE A 137 -8.27 2.81 -5.95
CA ILE A 137 -7.48 1.59 -5.76
C ILE A 137 -6.03 2.03 -5.50
N LEU A 138 -5.47 1.61 -4.36
CA LEU A 138 -4.12 1.97 -3.92
C LEU A 138 -3.28 0.69 -3.83
N LEU A 139 -2.28 0.57 -4.68
CA LEU A 139 -1.47 -0.65 -4.81
C LEU A 139 -0.06 -0.41 -4.26
N ASP A 140 0.12 -0.79 -3.00
CA ASP A 140 1.37 -0.75 -2.25
C ASP A 140 1.77 -2.19 -1.87
N VAL A 141 1.97 -3.03 -2.88
CA VAL A 141 2.08 -4.47 -2.70
C VAL A 141 3.50 -5.01 -2.79
N ASP A 142 4.46 -4.21 -3.29
CA ASP A 142 5.88 -4.57 -3.40
C ASP A 142 6.75 -3.43 -3.93
N ASN A 143 8.07 -3.59 -3.79
CA ASN A 143 9.07 -2.74 -4.45
C ASN A 143 9.14 -3.05 -5.95
N SER A 144 8.04 -2.80 -6.68
CA SER A 144 7.95 -3.07 -8.13
C SER A 144 9.06 -2.35 -8.94
N PRO A 145 9.51 -2.90 -10.07
CA PRO A 145 9.02 -4.08 -10.79
C PRO A 145 9.60 -5.44 -10.34
N ASP A 146 10.56 -5.44 -9.43
CA ASP A 146 11.15 -6.68 -8.91
C ASP A 146 10.56 -7.02 -7.53
N PRO A 147 9.58 -7.94 -7.45
CA PRO A 147 8.86 -8.24 -6.21
C PRO A 147 9.78 -8.91 -5.19
N LEU A 148 9.93 -8.29 -4.01
CA LEU A 148 10.67 -8.86 -2.88
C LEU A 148 9.84 -9.87 -2.07
N VAL A 149 8.51 -9.68 -2.00
CA VAL A 149 7.62 -10.47 -1.13
C VAL A 149 6.89 -11.57 -1.88
N GLN A 150 6.45 -11.30 -3.12
CA GLN A 150 5.76 -12.31 -3.95
C GLN A 150 6.04 -12.16 -5.44
N LYS A 151 6.62 -13.19 -6.05
CA LYS A 151 6.89 -13.29 -7.51
C LYS A 151 5.62 -13.11 -8.38
N GLY A 152 4.41 -13.27 -7.81
CA GLY A 152 3.14 -13.12 -8.50
C GLY A 152 2.69 -11.66 -8.74
N ASN A 153 3.24 -10.69 -8.02
CA ASN A 153 2.78 -9.28 -8.08
C ASN A 153 3.13 -8.58 -9.40
N GLY A 154 4.16 -9.05 -10.12
CA GLY A 154 4.51 -8.51 -11.44
C GLY A 154 3.35 -8.45 -12.45
N ARG A 155 2.34 -9.30 -12.31
CA ARG A 155 1.14 -9.28 -13.16
C ARG A 155 0.28 -8.02 -13.00
N LEU A 156 0.35 -7.31 -11.84
CA LEU A 156 -0.35 -6.05 -11.59
C LEU A 156 0.17 -4.94 -12.52
N TYR A 157 1.43 -5.01 -12.91
CA TYR A 157 2.15 -4.04 -13.73
C TYR A 157 2.15 -4.39 -15.23
N GLN A 158 1.50 -5.51 -15.62
CA GLN A 158 1.32 -5.92 -17.00
C GLN A 158 -0.01 -5.36 -17.55
N ARG A 159 -0.12 -5.27 -18.87
CA ARG A 159 -1.30 -4.75 -19.57
C ARG A 159 -2.62 -5.34 -19.04
N ARG A 160 -2.67 -6.68 -18.87
CA ARG A 160 -3.86 -7.35 -18.34
C ARG A 160 -4.23 -6.89 -16.93
N GLY A 161 -3.22 -6.68 -16.06
CA GLY A 161 -3.44 -6.17 -14.71
C GLY A 161 -4.01 -4.75 -14.71
N LEU A 162 -3.49 -3.89 -15.59
CA LEU A 162 -3.98 -2.53 -15.76
C LEU A 162 -5.42 -2.50 -16.27
N GLU A 163 -5.77 -3.36 -17.23
CA GLU A 163 -7.14 -3.50 -17.76
C GLU A 163 -8.11 -3.98 -16.66
N ILE A 164 -7.69 -4.91 -15.79
CA ILE A 164 -8.47 -5.38 -14.64
C ILE A 164 -8.64 -4.24 -13.63
N ALA A 165 -7.58 -3.52 -13.27
CA ALA A 165 -7.66 -2.38 -12.37
C ALA A 165 -8.60 -1.30 -12.91
N LYS A 166 -8.49 -0.97 -14.21
CA LYS A 166 -9.41 -0.03 -14.86
C LYS A 166 -10.85 -0.53 -14.82
N ALA A 167 -11.09 -1.81 -15.09
CA ALA A 167 -12.43 -2.40 -15.04
C ALA A 167 -13.02 -2.37 -13.62
N ALA A 168 -12.20 -2.51 -12.58
CA ALA A 168 -12.60 -2.43 -11.18
C ALA A 168 -12.87 -1.01 -10.68
N LEU A 169 -12.48 0.03 -11.41
CA LEU A 169 -12.77 1.42 -11.06
C LEU A 169 -14.17 1.85 -11.51
N ARG A 170 -14.77 2.76 -10.77
CA ARG A 170 -15.92 3.57 -11.20
C ARG A 170 -15.50 4.59 -12.25
N PRO A 171 -16.44 5.19 -13.03
CA PRO A 171 -16.13 6.34 -13.86
C PRO A 171 -15.46 7.45 -13.04
N LYS A 172 -14.35 8.03 -13.54
CA LYS A 172 -13.48 8.99 -12.83
C LYS A 172 -12.76 8.43 -11.59
N GLY A 173 -12.84 7.12 -11.38
CA GLY A 173 -12.08 6.45 -10.33
C GLY A 173 -10.57 6.45 -10.64
N ARG A 174 -9.76 6.34 -9.60
CA ARG A 174 -8.30 6.46 -9.66
C ARG A 174 -7.63 5.20 -9.18
N VAL A 175 -6.55 4.83 -9.82
CA VAL A 175 -5.60 3.85 -9.29
C VAL A 175 -4.25 4.51 -9.08
N VAL A 176 -3.59 4.23 -7.96
CA VAL A 176 -2.24 4.67 -7.66
C VAL A 176 -1.37 3.46 -7.41
N TYR A 177 -0.26 3.37 -8.13
CA TYR A 177 0.77 2.35 -7.93
C TYR A 177 1.96 2.98 -7.24
N TRP A 178 2.43 2.39 -6.16
CA TRP A 178 3.67 2.76 -5.51
C TRP A 178 4.86 2.04 -6.16
N SER A 179 5.98 2.72 -6.28
CA SER A 179 7.22 2.14 -6.78
C SER A 179 8.45 2.77 -6.13
N ALA A 180 9.45 1.93 -5.87
CA ALA A 180 10.76 2.40 -5.39
C ALA A 180 11.57 3.16 -6.46
N HIS A 181 11.16 3.09 -7.74
CA HIS A 181 11.90 3.66 -8.86
C HIS A 181 10.97 4.29 -9.90
N GLU A 182 11.52 5.22 -10.68
CA GLU A 182 10.88 5.68 -11.91
C GLU A 182 10.91 4.57 -12.97
N ASP A 183 9.79 4.42 -13.69
CA ASP A 183 9.67 3.48 -14.82
C ASP A 183 8.92 4.13 -15.97
N SER A 184 9.69 4.63 -16.94
CA SER A 184 9.13 5.25 -18.15
C SER A 184 8.40 4.25 -19.05
N GLY A 185 8.76 2.98 -19.00
CA GLY A 185 8.09 1.89 -19.69
C GLY A 185 6.70 1.64 -19.12
N PHE A 186 6.60 1.61 -17.81
CA PHE A 186 5.33 1.48 -17.11
C PHE A 186 4.40 2.69 -17.37
N VAL A 187 4.92 3.92 -17.36
CA VAL A 187 4.15 5.11 -17.74
C VAL A 187 3.58 4.99 -19.16
N LYS A 188 4.39 4.54 -20.12
CA LYS A 188 3.92 4.31 -21.51
C LYS A 188 2.82 3.24 -21.56
N LEU A 189 2.94 2.19 -20.74
CA LEU A 189 1.93 1.13 -20.68
C LEU A 189 0.63 1.62 -20.05
N LEU A 190 0.69 2.37 -18.94
CA LEU A 190 -0.46 3.02 -18.30
C LEU A 190 -1.23 3.90 -19.28
N ARG A 191 -0.53 4.73 -20.07
CA ARG A 191 -1.14 5.63 -21.08
C ARG A 191 -1.88 4.90 -22.21
N LYS A 192 -1.58 3.61 -22.43
CA LYS A 192 -2.35 2.78 -23.39
C LYS A 192 -3.69 2.29 -22.83
N VAL A 193 -3.86 2.34 -21.50
CA VAL A 193 -5.04 1.80 -20.83
C VAL A 193 -5.90 2.89 -20.22
N PHE A 194 -5.32 3.90 -19.57
CA PHE A 194 -6.01 4.95 -18.84
C PHE A 194 -6.06 6.26 -19.58
N SER A 195 -7.07 7.11 -19.27
CA SER A 195 -7.29 8.40 -19.91
C SER A 195 -6.31 9.47 -19.47
N ARG A 196 -5.93 9.46 -18.19
CA ARG A 196 -4.96 10.37 -17.59
C ARG A 196 -3.94 9.59 -16.79
N VAL A 197 -2.66 9.93 -16.93
CA VAL A 197 -1.54 9.27 -16.23
C VAL A 197 -0.52 10.31 -15.83
N GLU A 198 -0.15 10.29 -14.56
CA GLU A 198 0.90 11.11 -13.97
C GLU A 198 1.89 10.23 -13.21
N ALA A 199 3.19 10.52 -13.35
CA ALA A 199 4.24 9.95 -12.52
C ALA A 199 4.69 11.05 -11.54
N ILE A 200 4.50 10.82 -10.25
CA ILE A 200 4.68 11.83 -9.21
C ILE A 200 5.82 11.38 -8.29
N PRO A 201 6.93 12.12 -8.26
CA PRO A 201 8.01 11.84 -7.33
C PRO A 201 7.52 11.99 -5.89
N ALA A 202 7.79 11.00 -5.04
CA ALA A 202 7.40 10.99 -3.64
C ALA A 202 8.62 10.86 -2.71
N LYS A 203 8.52 11.51 -1.56
CA LYS A 203 9.54 11.46 -0.51
C LYS A 203 9.24 10.35 0.47
N ALA A 204 10.27 9.69 1.01
CA ALA A 204 10.11 8.72 2.09
C ALA A 204 9.65 9.39 3.40
N TYR A 205 10.14 10.60 3.69
CA TYR A 205 9.81 11.40 4.87
C TYR A 205 9.75 12.89 4.52
N PRO A 206 9.03 13.75 5.27
CA PRO A 206 8.75 15.14 4.87
C PRO A 206 10.01 15.98 4.62
N GLN A 207 11.07 15.78 5.43
CA GLN A 207 12.32 16.53 5.36
C GLN A 207 13.31 15.96 4.34
N ALA A 208 12.98 14.88 3.63
CA ALA A 208 13.86 14.31 2.62
C ALA A 208 14.21 15.36 1.55
N LYS A 209 15.51 15.50 1.26
CA LYS A 209 16.00 16.44 0.24
C LYS A 209 15.67 15.99 -1.18
N LYS A 210 15.53 14.67 -1.38
CA LYS A 210 15.23 14.05 -2.67
C LYS A 210 14.03 13.13 -2.55
N SER A 211 13.28 13.02 -3.63
CA SER A 211 12.28 11.96 -3.80
C SER A 211 13.01 10.64 -4.10
N THR A 212 12.61 9.58 -3.42
CA THR A 212 13.21 8.25 -3.54
C THR A 212 12.21 7.23 -4.06
N HIS A 213 10.95 7.63 -4.20
CA HIS A 213 9.85 6.79 -4.67
C HIS A 213 9.10 7.49 -5.81
N THR A 214 8.33 6.74 -6.54
CA THR A 214 7.43 7.25 -7.59
C THR A 214 6.04 6.70 -7.39
N LEU A 215 5.04 7.57 -7.43
CA LEU A 215 3.63 7.22 -7.43
C LEU A 215 3.07 7.39 -8.83
N PHE A 216 2.57 6.31 -9.41
CA PHE A 216 1.94 6.35 -10.72
C PHE A 216 0.43 6.46 -10.53
N LEU A 217 -0.10 7.66 -10.75
CA LEU A 217 -1.53 7.94 -10.74
C LEU A 217 -2.12 7.69 -12.12
N ALA A 218 -3.19 6.92 -12.19
CA ALA A 218 -3.96 6.73 -13.42
C ALA A 218 -5.46 6.86 -13.15
N GLU A 219 -6.18 7.52 -14.07
CA GLU A 219 -7.61 7.83 -13.97
C GLU A 219 -8.38 7.14 -15.10
N ARG A 220 -9.53 6.49 -14.73
CA ARG A 220 -10.42 5.81 -15.67
C ARG A 220 -11.15 6.77 -16.60
#